data_8c7a3acd68929bea2f4dd97e68e23c24
#
_entry.id   8c7a3acd68929bea2f4dd97e68e23c24
#
_cell.length_a   1.000
_cell.length_b   1.000
_cell.length_c   1.000
_cell.angle_alpha   90.00
_cell.angle_beta   90.00
_cell.angle_gamma   90.00
#
_symmetry.space_group_name_H-M   'P 1'
#
loop_
_entity.id
_entity.type
_entity.pdbx_description
1 polymer ?
#
loop_
_entity_poly.entity_id
_entity_poly.type
_entity_poly.pdbx_seq_one_letter_code
_entity_poly.pdbx_strand_id
1 'polypeptide(L)'
;GGCHSKPPFEGKNVGKTMRVHYKGTFNDGTQFDSSYDRGEPLEFVCGAGMMILGFDKAVANMEVGQIADVHLEPSEAYGEADPDAIFTVEIDKMPGAEALEAGQQVYLQNMYGQPFPVKVTAKDESTITFDANHEMAGKELNFQIEIVEIL
;
A
#
# COMPACT_ATOMS: atom_id res chain seq x y z
N GLY A 1 15.31 -24.09 17.52
CA GLY A 1 14.60 -24.33 16.39
C GLY A 1 13.77 -23.15 16.00
N GLY A 2 14.32 -22.12 15.85
CA GLY A 2 13.53 -20.99 15.50
C GLY A 2 13.03 -21.05 14.10
N CYS A 3 11.75 -20.94 13.98
CA CYS A 3 11.12 -20.68 12.72
C CYS A 3 11.32 -19.21 12.40
N HIS A 4 12.57 -18.80 12.26
CA HIS A 4 12.83 -17.45 11.81
C HIS A 4 12.69 -17.44 10.29
N SER A 5 11.69 -16.73 9.81
CA SER A 5 11.58 -16.48 8.39
C SER A 5 12.80 -15.68 7.96
N LYS A 6 13.46 -16.17 6.92
CA LYS A 6 14.55 -15.39 6.34
C LYS A 6 13.96 -14.11 5.76
N PRO A 7 14.64 -12.96 5.92
CA PRO A 7 14.24 -11.75 5.20
C PRO A 7 14.22 -12.03 3.70
N PRO A 8 13.35 -11.38 2.94
CA PRO A 8 13.25 -11.60 1.49
C PRO A 8 14.46 -11.10 0.71
N PHE A 9 15.39 -10.43 1.37
CA PHE A 9 16.60 -9.87 0.76
C PHE A 9 17.69 -9.76 1.82
N GLU A 10 18.91 -9.51 1.38
CA GLU A 10 20.05 -9.31 2.25
C GLU A 10 20.49 -7.84 2.24
N GLY A 11 21.10 -7.39 3.34
CA GLY A 11 21.62 -6.04 3.46
C GLY A 11 22.17 -5.79 4.84
N LYS A 12 23.09 -4.84 4.96
CA LYS A 12 23.75 -4.52 6.23
C LYS A 12 22.81 -4.00 7.31
N ASN A 13 21.68 -3.42 6.90
CA ASN A 13 20.69 -2.85 7.82
C ASN A 13 19.58 -3.82 8.20
N VAL A 14 19.52 -5.00 7.58
CA VAL A 14 18.50 -5.99 7.87
C VAL A 14 18.54 -6.37 9.35
N GLY A 15 17.41 -6.28 10.02
CA GLY A 15 17.28 -6.54 11.45
C GLY A 15 17.48 -5.32 12.32
N LYS A 16 17.89 -4.19 11.76
CA LYS A 16 18.10 -2.96 12.51
C LYS A 16 16.88 -2.06 12.46
N THR A 17 16.65 -1.33 13.55
CA THR A 17 15.62 -0.31 13.59
C THR A 17 16.14 0.94 12.89
N MET A 18 15.37 1.46 11.95
CA MET A 18 15.74 2.62 11.17
C MET A 18 14.69 3.72 11.31
N ARG A 19 15.14 4.97 11.27
CA ARG A 19 14.27 6.13 11.16
C ARG A 19 14.57 6.81 9.85
N VAL A 20 13.54 7.01 9.05
CA VAL A 20 13.68 7.57 7.71
C VAL A 20 12.62 8.63 7.46
N HIS A 21 12.97 9.64 6.68
CA HIS A 21 12.00 10.51 6.06
C HIS A 21 11.77 10.05 4.63
N TYR A 22 10.56 10.16 4.17
CA TYR A 22 10.24 9.76 2.80
C TYR A 22 9.14 10.63 2.21
N LYS A 23 9.13 10.67 0.88
CA LYS A 23 8.07 11.28 0.10
C LYS A 23 7.69 10.32 -1.01
N GLY A 24 6.40 9.96 -1.09
CA GLY A 24 5.90 9.06 -2.11
C GLY A 24 5.06 9.80 -3.14
N THR A 25 5.33 9.50 -4.41
CA THR A 25 4.58 10.10 -5.53
C THR A 25 4.22 9.04 -6.55
N PHE A 26 3.16 9.29 -7.30
CA PHE A 26 2.82 8.51 -8.49
C PHE A 26 3.64 8.99 -9.70
N ASN A 27 3.56 8.25 -10.82
CA ASN A 27 4.32 8.62 -12.02
C ASN A 27 3.95 10.00 -12.59
N ASP A 28 2.75 10.48 -12.31
CA ASP A 28 2.31 11.81 -12.75
C ASP A 28 2.82 12.94 -11.84
N GLY A 29 3.55 12.61 -10.79
CA GLY A 29 4.06 13.58 -9.83
C GLY A 29 3.14 13.86 -8.64
N THR A 30 1.95 13.27 -8.61
CA THR A 30 1.03 13.46 -7.49
C THR A 30 1.57 12.82 -6.23
N GLN A 31 1.72 13.59 -5.17
CA GLN A 31 2.18 13.07 -3.89
C GLN A 31 1.04 12.34 -3.18
N PHE A 32 1.31 11.12 -2.71
CA PHE A 32 0.31 10.35 -1.97
C PHE A 32 0.66 10.23 -0.48
N ASP A 33 1.91 10.44 -0.10
CA ASP A 33 2.33 10.37 1.30
C ASP A 33 3.66 11.10 1.50
N SER A 34 3.89 11.60 2.72
CA SER A 34 5.16 12.23 3.07
C SER A 34 5.33 12.29 4.59
N SER A 35 6.46 11.77 5.09
CA SER A 35 6.79 11.90 6.50
C SER A 35 7.17 13.34 6.86
N TYR A 36 7.67 14.11 5.89
CA TYR A 36 8.00 15.52 6.12
C TYR A 36 6.75 16.33 6.48
N ASP A 37 5.63 16.03 5.85
CA ASP A 37 4.36 16.72 6.13
C ASP A 37 3.84 16.41 7.54
N ARG A 38 4.17 15.23 8.08
CA ARG A 38 3.81 14.86 9.44
C ARG A 38 4.78 15.39 10.48
N GLY A 39 5.96 15.85 10.05
CA GLY A 39 7.01 16.38 10.94
C GLY A 39 7.72 15.32 11.77
N GLU A 40 7.55 14.04 11.44
CA GLU A 40 8.18 12.93 12.16
C GLU A 40 8.73 11.89 11.18
N PRO A 41 9.94 11.36 11.42
CA PRO A 41 10.44 10.25 10.62
C PRO A 41 9.67 8.98 10.91
N LEU A 42 9.62 8.10 9.91
CA LEU A 42 9.06 6.77 10.08
C LEU A 42 10.08 5.87 10.75
N GLU A 43 9.66 5.15 11.78
CA GLU A 43 10.50 4.16 12.46
C GLU A 43 10.03 2.75 12.11
N PHE A 44 10.96 1.89 11.71
CA PHE A 44 10.63 0.51 11.35
C PHE A 44 11.87 -0.37 11.42
N VAL A 45 11.67 -1.69 11.47
CA VAL A 45 12.75 -2.67 11.42
C VAL A 45 12.94 -3.12 9.98
N CYS A 46 14.15 -2.89 9.45
CA CYS A 46 14.48 -3.25 8.09
C CYS A 46 14.42 -4.78 7.90
N GLY A 47 13.77 -5.23 6.85
CA GLY A 47 13.67 -6.65 6.53
C GLY A 47 12.59 -7.42 7.29
N ALA A 48 11.86 -6.74 8.19
CA ALA A 48 10.83 -7.40 9.00
C ALA A 48 9.45 -7.45 8.36
N GLY A 49 9.33 -6.93 7.14
CA GLY A 49 8.02 -6.91 6.46
C GLY A 49 7.08 -5.83 6.92
N MET A 50 7.58 -4.84 7.65
CA MET A 50 6.77 -3.71 8.13
C MET A 50 6.43 -2.71 7.02
N MET A 51 7.25 -2.69 5.97
CA MET A 51 7.10 -1.79 4.82
C MET A 51 6.91 -2.61 3.55
N ILE A 52 6.43 -1.96 2.49
CA ILE A 52 6.34 -2.62 1.18
C ILE A 52 7.75 -3.06 0.75
N LEU A 53 7.82 -4.16 0.04
CA LEU A 53 9.08 -4.83 -0.27
C LEU A 53 10.11 -3.91 -0.91
N GLY A 54 9.72 -3.15 -1.90
CA GLY A 54 10.67 -2.28 -2.61
C GLY A 54 11.26 -1.19 -1.74
N PHE A 55 10.47 -0.64 -0.82
CA PHE A 55 10.93 0.36 0.15
C PHE A 55 11.92 -0.27 1.13
N ASP A 56 11.53 -1.39 1.72
CA ASP A 56 12.33 -2.11 2.71
C ASP A 56 13.68 -2.53 2.11
N LYS A 57 13.64 -3.07 0.90
CA LYS A 57 14.84 -3.49 0.18
C LYS A 57 15.75 -2.31 -0.17
N ALA A 58 15.17 -1.17 -0.53
CA ALA A 58 15.94 0.00 -0.93
C ALA A 58 16.81 0.53 0.20
N VAL A 59 16.32 0.50 1.44
CA VAL A 59 17.05 1.03 2.60
C VAL A 59 18.03 0.02 3.21
N ALA A 60 18.03 -1.21 2.74
CA ALA A 60 18.81 -2.30 3.35
C ALA A 60 20.32 -2.03 3.35
N ASN A 61 20.83 -1.26 2.40
CA ASN A 61 22.25 -0.95 2.30
C ASN A 61 22.55 0.55 2.31
N MET A 62 21.56 1.38 2.70
CA MET A 62 21.77 2.83 2.78
C MET A 62 22.44 3.21 4.09
N GLU A 63 23.07 4.37 4.10
CA GLU A 63 23.76 4.92 5.26
C GLU A 63 23.04 6.16 5.79
N VAL A 64 23.28 6.48 7.08
CA VAL A 64 22.74 7.69 7.70
C VAL A 64 23.13 8.91 6.89
N GLY A 65 22.15 9.76 6.60
CA GLY A 65 22.35 10.96 5.81
C GLY A 65 22.21 10.76 4.30
N GLN A 66 22.12 9.53 3.84
CA GLN A 66 21.95 9.25 2.42
C GLN A 66 20.52 9.49 1.97
N ILE A 67 20.37 10.07 0.79
CA ILE A 67 19.06 10.29 0.16
C ILE A 67 19.05 9.52 -1.16
N ALA A 68 18.00 8.75 -1.42
CA ALA A 68 17.88 8.00 -2.66
C ALA A 68 16.48 8.14 -3.23
N ASP A 69 16.39 8.14 -4.55
CA ASP A 69 15.13 8.07 -5.28
C ASP A 69 14.93 6.62 -5.74
N VAL A 70 13.77 6.07 -5.45
CA VAL A 70 13.45 4.67 -5.72
C VAL A 70 12.16 4.59 -6.50
N HIS A 71 12.19 3.86 -7.62
CA HIS A 71 11.01 3.56 -8.42
C HIS A 71 10.59 2.13 -8.17
N LEU A 72 9.33 1.91 -7.83
CA LEU A 72 8.79 0.58 -7.52
C LEU A 72 7.73 0.18 -8.54
N GLU A 73 7.88 -1.04 -9.05
CA GLU A 73 6.83 -1.67 -9.85
C GLU A 73 5.74 -2.20 -8.90
N PRO A 74 4.53 -2.47 -9.39
CA PRO A 74 3.46 -2.97 -8.51
C PRO A 74 3.85 -4.20 -7.70
N SER A 75 4.60 -5.13 -8.25
CA SER A 75 5.05 -6.34 -7.54
C SER A 75 5.96 -6.05 -6.35
N GLU A 76 6.60 -4.90 -6.33
CA GLU A 76 7.47 -4.46 -5.23
C GLU A 76 6.76 -3.51 -4.28
N ALA A 77 5.53 -3.12 -4.59
CA ALA A 77 4.72 -2.18 -3.83
C ALA A 77 3.46 -2.86 -3.31
N TYR A 78 2.29 -2.44 -3.74
CA TYR A 78 1.01 -2.96 -3.23
C TYR A 78 0.45 -4.10 -4.07
N GLY A 79 1.24 -4.63 -4.99
CA GLY A 79 0.84 -5.75 -5.84
C GLY A 79 0.04 -5.32 -7.06
N GLU A 80 -0.16 -6.26 -7.96
CA GLU A 80 -0.98 -6.05 -9.14
C GLU A 80 -2.46 -5.99 -8.77
N ALA A 81 -3.25 -5.28 -9.55
CA ALA A 81 -4.69 -5.28 -9.38
C ALA A 81 -5.24 -6.68 -9.71
N ASP A 82 -6.07 -7.23 -8.83
CA ASP A 82 -6.67 -8.54 -9.01
C ASP A 82 -8.04 -8.38 -9.67
N PRO A 83 -8.23 -8.88 -10.90
CA PRO A 83 -9.55 -8.79 -11.54
C PRO A 83 -10.64 -9.57 -10.79
N ASP A 84 -10.26 -10.58 -10.00
CA ASP A 84 -11.23 -11.32 -9.20
C ASP A 84 -11.71 -10.53 -7.98
N ALA A 85 -11.04 -9.46 -7.63
CA ALA A 85 -11.48 -8.56 -6.57
C ALA A 85 -12.51 -7.54 -7.06
N ILE A 86 -12.83 -7.55 -8.35
CA ILE A 86 -13.87 -6.71 -8.94
C ILE A 86 -15.10 -7.60 -9.15
N PHE A 87 -16.23 -7.19 -8.59
CA PHE A 87 -17.44 -8.01 -8.67
C PHE A 87 -18.67 -7.13 -8.85
N THR A 88 -19.69 -7.69 -9.49
CA THR A 88 -20.97 -7.02 -9.77
C THR A 88 -22.07 -7.75 -9.03
N VAL A 89 -22.95 -6.99 -8.36
CA VAL A 89 -24.10 -7.54 -7.65
C VAL A 89 -25.36 -6.86 -8.12
N GLU A 90 -26.49 -7.56 -7.98
CA GLU A 90 -27.80 -6.99 -8.28
C GLU A 90 -28.21 -6.04 -7.15
N ILE A 91 -28.67 -4.85 -7.52
CA ILE A 91 -29.06 -3.81 -6.53
C ILE A 91 -30.19 -4.33 -5.65
N ASP A 92 -31.13 -5.09 -6.22
CA ASP A 92 -32.27 -5.64 -5.49
C ASP A 92 -31.86 -6.59 -4.37
N LYS A 93 -30.68 -7.21 -4.49
CA LYS A 93 -30.18 -8.17 -3.50
C LYS A 93 -29.29 -7.53 -2.45
N MET A 94 -29.01 -6.24 -2.58
CA MET A 94 -28.15 -5.51 -1.66
C MET A 94 -28.89 -4.30 -1.09
N PRO A 95 -29.40 -4.39 0.14
CA PRO A 95 -30.12 -3.25 0.75
C PRO A 95 -29.20 -2.01 0.83
N GLY A 96 -29.73 -0.87 0.40
CA GLY A 96 -28.99 0.38 0.42
C GLY A 96 -28.12 0.65 -0.80
N ALA A 97 -28.01 -0.32 -1.71
CA ALA A 97 -27.18 -0.14 -2.91
C ALA A 97 -27.69 0.95 -3.84
N GLU A 98 -28.98 1.16 -3.84
CA GLU A 98 -29.59 2.20 -4.68
C GLU A 98 -29.16 3.62 -4.32
N ALA A 99 -28.65 3.80 -3.08
CA ALA A 99 -28.17 5.10 -2.62
C ALA A 99 -26.68 5.33 -2.95
N LEU A 100 -25.98 4.31 -3.46
CA LEU A 100 -24.57 4.40 -3.75
C LEU A 100 -24.34 4.94 -5.16
N GLU A 101 -23.20 5.65 -5.34
CA GLU A 101 -22.84 6.23 -6.62
C GLU A 101 -21.43 5.84 -7.03
N ALA A 102 -21.15 5.83 -8.33
CA ALA A 102 -19.82 5.55 -8.84
C ALA A 102 -18.80 6.54 -8.30
N GLY A 103 -17.62 6.03 -7.89
CA GLY A 103 -16.58 6.83 -7.28
C GLY A 103 -16.62 6.85 -5.77
N GLN A 104 -17.69 6.37 -5.14
CA GLN A 104 -17.85 6.36 -3.69
C GLN A 104 -17.12 5.16 -3.08
N GLN A 105 -16.47 5.38 -1.94
CA GLN A 105 -15.88 4.29 -1.15
C GLN A 105 -16.86 3.88 -0.07
N VAL A 106 -17.08 2.57 0.07
CA VAL A 106 -17.98 2.04 1.10
C VAL A 106 -17.33 0.81 1.75
N TYR A 107 -17.90 0.38 2.88
CA TYR A 107 -17.44 -0.82 3.57
C TYR A 107 -18.52 -1.90 3.44
N LEU A 108 -18.09 -3.06 2.95
CA LEU A 108 -18.94 -4.25 2.92
C LEU A 108 -18.48 -5.20 4.00
N GLN A 109 -19.32 -6.18 4.37
CA GLN A 109 -18.95 -7.19 5.34
C GLN A 109 -18.72 -8.52 4.64
N ASN A 110 -17.65 -9.23 5.05
CA ASN A 110 -17.39 -10.58 4.57
C ASN A 110 -18.27 -11.58 5.35
N MET A 111 -18.11 -12.88 5.05
CA MET A 111 -18.91 -13.92 5.68
C MET A 111 -18.68 -14.02 7.20
N TYR A 112 -17.60 -13.44 7.71
CA TYR A 112 -17.29 -13.41 9.15
C TYR A 112 -17.76 -12.13 9.84
N GLY A 113 -18.47 -11.27 9.11
CA GLY A 113 -18.94 -9.98 9.63
C GLY A 113 -17.88 -8.90 9.71
N GLN A 114 -16.71 -9.14 9.15
CA GLN A 114 -15.61 -8.17 9.18
C GLN A 114 -15.78 -7.16 8.04
N PRO A 115 -15.66 -5.85 8.32
CA PRO A 115 -15.77 -4.85 7.27
C PRO A 115 -14.51 -4.83 6.40
N PHE A 116 -14.72 -4.60 5.11
CA PHE A 116 -13.62 -4.37 4.18
C PHE A 116 -13.99 -3.25 3.21
N PRO A 117 -13.02 -2.40 2.82
CA PRO A 117 -13.31 -1.27 1.96
C PRO A 117 -13.44 -1.71 0.51
N VAL A 118 -14.39 -1.11 -0.20
CA VAL A 118 -14.54 -1.28 -1.65
C VAL A 118 -14.88 0.06 -2.27
N LYS A 119 -14.59 0.18 -3.56
CA LYS A 119 -14.95 1.38 -4.32
C LYS A 119 -16.02 1.02 -5.35
N VAL A 120 -17.04 1.86 -5.45
CA VAL A 120 -18.05 1.72 -6.50
C VAL A 120 -17.44 2.22 -7.79
N THR A 121 -17.28 1.33 -8.78
CA THR A 121 -16.68 1.67 -10.07
C THR A 121 -17.70 1.92 -11.16
N ALA A 122 -18.88 1.28 -11.06
CA ALA A 122 -19.94 1.45 -12.03
C ALA A 122 -21.28 1.11 -11.39
N LYS A 123 -22.34 1.68 -11.91
CA LYS A 123 -23.70 1.44 -11.44
C LYS A 123 -24.67 1.67 -12.60
N ASP A 124 -25.60 0.75 -12.79
CA ASP A 124 -26.72 0.95 -13.71
C ASP A 124 -28.05 0.77 -12.94
N GLU A 125 -29.16 0.65 -13.66
CA GLU A 125 -30.48 0.57 -13.06
C GLU A 125 -30.69 -0.69 -12.23
N SER A 126 -29.96 -1.76 -12.52
CA SER A 126 -30.17 -3.07 -11.92
C SER A 126 -28.95 -3.65 -11.22
N THR A 127 -27.74 -3.18 -11.54
CA THR A 127 -26.50 -3.73 -10.98
C THR A 127 -25.55 -2.65 -10.50
N ILE A 128 -24.66 -3.04 -9.59
CA ILE A 128 -23.60 -2.17 -9.07
C ILE A 128 -22.30 -2.98 -9.04
N THR A 129 -21.20 -2.36 -9.47
CA THR A 129 -19.89 -2.99 -9.53
C THR A 129 -18.98 -2.40 -8.48
N PHE A 130 -18.30 -3.26 -7.72
CA PHE A 130 -17.35 -2.88 -6.69
C PHE A 130 -15.95 -3.37 -7.03
N ASP A 131 -14.95 -2.59 -6.63
CA ASP A 131 -13.54 -2.96 -6.69
C ASP A 131 -12.98 -3.02 -5.28
N ALA A 132 -12.58 -4.20 -4.84
CA ALA A 132 -12.03 -4.45 -3.51
C ALA A 132 -10.51 -4.42 -3.49
N ASN A 133 -9.84 -4.09 -4.59
CA ASN A 133 -8.40 -3.93 -4.62
C ASN A 133 -7.97 -2.76 -3.74
N HIS A 134 -6.76 -2.85 -3.20
CA HIS A 134 -6.14 -1.69 -2.55
C HIS A 134 -6.06 -0.56 -3.56
N GLU A 135 -6.30 0.69 -3.12
CA GLU A 135 -6.33 1.82 -4.04
C GLU A 135 -5.01 2.02 -4.80
N MET A 136 -3.90 1.54 -4.24
CA MET A 136 -2.58 1.62 -4.87
C MET A 136 -2.19 0.34 -5.61
N ALA A 137 -3.06 -0.67 -5.66
CA ALA A 137 -2.79 -1.89 -6.41
C ALA A 137 -2.68 -1.59 -7.91
N GLY A 138 -1.71 -2.21 -8.56
CA GLY A 138 -1.45 -2.01 -9.98
C GLY A 138 -0.75 -0.70 -10.31
N LYS A 139 -0.37 0.09 -9.31
CA LYS A 139 0.28 1.37 -9.53
C LYS A 139 1.77 1.30 -9.28
N GLU A 140 2.54 1.96 -10.12
CA GLU A 140 3.96 2.20 -9.90
C GLU A 140 4.12 3.37 -8.95
N LEU A 141 5.07 3.25 -8.02
CA LEU A 141 5.29 4.26 -7.00
C LEU A 141 6.73 4.77 -7.06
N ASN A 142 6.91 6.03 -6.66
CA ASN A 142 8.23 6.65 -6.56
C ASN A 142 8.41 7.14 -5.14
N PHE A 143 9.55 6.80 -4.53
CA PHE A 143 9.88 7.26 -3.19
C PHE A 143 11.22 7.98 -3.20
N GLN A 144 11.26 9.12 -2.52
CA GLN A 144 12.51 9.74 -2.11
C GLN A 144 12.68 9.41 -0.63
N ILE A 145 13.79 8.76 -0.28
CA ILE A 145 14.03 8.25 1.07
C ILE A 145 15.31 8.84 1.63
N GLU A 146 15.21 9.40 2.82
CA GLU A 146 16.37 9.93 3.56
C GLU A 146 16.55 9.15 4.84
N ILE A 147 17.74 8.62 5.09
CA ILE A 147 18.04 7.88 6.30
C ILE A 147 18.42 8.88 7.40
N VAL A 148 17.59 8.97 8.43
CA VAL A 148 17.82 9.88 9.56
C VAL A 148 18.66 9.22 10.62
N GLU A 149 18.37 7.97 10.97
CA GLU A 149 19.03 7.26 12.04
C GLU A 149 18.96 5.76 11.83
N ILE A 150 19.99 5.04 12.24
CA ILE A 150 20.04 3.57 12.29
C ILE A 150 20.40 3.19 13.71
N LEU A 151 19.51 2.47 14.37
CA LEU A 151 19.67 2.11 15.80
C LEU A 151 20.30 0.74 16.00
#